data_b20f5d5e974ba1b6b3fb6a46f91b59fb
#
_entry.id   b20f5d5e974ba1b6b3fb6a46f91b59fb
#
_cell.length_a   1.000
_cell.length_b   1.000
_cell.length_c   1.000
_cell.angle_alpha   90.00
_cell.angle_beta   90.00
_cell.angle_gamma   90.00
#
_symmetry.space_group_name_H-M   'P 1'
#
loop_
_entity.id
_entity.type
_entity.pdbx_description
1 polymer ?
#
loop_
_entity_poly.entity_id
_entity_poly.type
_entity_poly.pdbx_seq_one_letter_code
_entity_poly.pdbx_strand_id
1 'polypeptide(L)'
;MNPNNDFFKVVSSENDLLEILKEQSQEFKFLSVRFTIDIDLYAIVSENPIPGIILLERKFRGPKPDMLKELSPIFDCSDIQFDKPISFWNCHFSMHTNFQNSIFKHGFNFRLSTFENGLSMTKVIAEGKSTFGFISSSSVMIMNCFFAVIDNQYSELNVDGDFHINNTTINSELNLYRCKITGQLNLIGIKLNGNLDVSEATIANLNLGVFEDNTSRTELQNFNIAYTEFQGNVQIRNLNINGKVSGQGAVFKDNIFFTNLNFTNHVYLTHSIIDKPIYFDNVCAKGNFSFYGSTLNADIRLTDVDFTNANVSFTGSQINADLWIGSLLNEDSKVFNGKMNFQGAIISAKSIVRVFNLNNPGSPAGEIKFSNVIVRGLVDVKNVYVSKITFDGTIVSGNIQDDNSFRSAIVDRDTARLLKHEARKINNIISALSYNKIEMKLHADNLSIWKFTDWSMLKLNQISNNYGSNWLWGAGFTITCALFCYSIFTLSIFGFGFFWEDNWSFLYTDSKFWAGFINYFWLPTGFNELTKNGVVQGGGAGGVTYIIGKILIAYGIYQTVAAFRKYV
;
A
#
# COMPACT_ATOMS: atom_id res chain seq x y z
N MET A 1 32.37 -28.26 9.13
CA MET A 1 32.73 -29.70 9.21
C MET A 1 33.73 -29.97 8.11
N ASN A 2 34.93 -30.41 8.43
CA ASN A 2 35.88 -30.88 7.40
C ASN A 2 35.23 -32.07 6.71
N PRO A 3 35.03 -32.09 5.39
CA PRO A 3 34.56 -33.29 4.71
C PRO A 3 35.69 -34.31 4.76
N ASN A 4 35.55 -35.30 5.62
CA ASN A 4 36.42 -36.47 5.58
C ASN A 4 36.33 -37.05 4.17
N ASN A 5 37.46 -37.06 3.47
CA ASN A 5 37.62 -37.52 2.09
C ASN A 5 37.33 -39.02 1.87
N ASP A 6 36.99 -39.75 2.93
CA ASP A 6 36.97 -41.21 2.91
C ASP A 6 35.64 -41.88 2.57
N PHE A 7 34.57 -41.06 2.28
CA PHE A 7 33.24 -41.60 1.99
C PHE A 7 32.79 -41.54 0.53
N PHE A 8 33.62 -41.00 -0.37
CA PHE A 8 33.28 -40.90 -1.79
C PHE A 8 33.99 -41.95 -2.63
N LYS A 9 33.23 -42.65 -3.50
CA LYS A 9 33.82 -43.40 -4.60
C LYS A 9 34.38 -42.38 -5.60
N VAL A 10 35.67 -42.41 -5.88
CA VAL A 10 36.34 -41.50 -6.80
C VAL A 10 36.27 -42.07 -8.21
N VAL A 11 35.74 -41.29 -9.17
CA VAL A 11 35.85 -41.57 -10.60
C VAL A 11 37.08 -40.81 -11.09
N SER A 12 38.14 -41.53 -11.33
CA SER A 12 39.45 -41.01 -11.74
C SER A 12 39.85 -41.37 -13.17
N SER A 13 39.01 -42.16 -13.85
CA SER A 13 39.18 -42.51 -15.26
C SER A 13 37.84 -42.67 -15.97
N GLU A 14 37.84 -42.52 -17.29
CA GLU A 14 36.66 -42.77 -18.13
C GLU A 14 36.16 -44.22 -18.01
N ASN A 15 37.08 -45.18 -17.82
CA ASN A 15 36.72 -46.57 -17.62
C ASN A 15 35.95 -46.81 -16.32
N ASP A 16 36.27 -46.10 -15.24
CA ASP A 16 35.52 -46.17 -13.99
C ASP A 16 34.05 -45.76 -14.19
N LEU A 17 33.83 -44.68 -14.98
CA LEU A 17 32.48 -44.21 -15.31
C LEU A 17 31.73 -45.19 -16.21
N LEU A 18 32.39 -45.74 -17.23
CA LEU A 18 31.83 -46.76 -18.13
C LEU A 18 31.40 -48.03 -17.37
N GLU A 19 32.19 -48.49 -16.45
CA GLU A 19 31.86 -49.65 -15.61
C GLU A 19 30.58 -49.36 -14.78
N ILE A 20 30.52 -48.22 -14.13
CA ILE A 20 29.33 -47.80 -13.37
C ILE A 20 28.09 -47.73 -14.25
N LEU A 21 28.17 -47.13 -15.44
CA LEU A 21 27.03 -46.96 -16.35
C LEU A 21 26.57 -48.29 -16.97
N LYS A 22 27.48 -49.23 -17.27
CA LYS A 22 27.16 -50.54 -17.83
C LYS A 22 26.48 -51.49 -16.84
N GLU A 23 26.82 -51.39 -15.55
CA GLU A 23 26.22 -52.21 -14.50
C GLU A 23 24.75 -51.80 -14.18
N GLN A 24 24.30 -50.60 -14.55
CA GLN A 24 23.00 -50.09 -14.18
C GLN A 24 21.93 -50.30 -15.27
N SER A 25 21.02 -51.25 -15.03
CA SER A 25 20.03 -51.66 -16.03
C SER A 25 18.74 -50.83 -16.03
N GLN A 26 18.30 -50.28 -14.90
CA GLN A 26 16.99 -49.57 -14.76
C GLN A 26 17.08 -48.08 -14.52
N GLU A 27 18.06 -47.62 -13.73
CA GLU A 27 18.27 -46.22 -13.36
C GLU A 27 19.78 -45.93 -13.34
N PHE A 28 20.20 -44.76 -13.85
CA PHE A 28 21.59 -44.31 -13.68
C PHE A 28 21.72 -43.62 -12.32
N LYS A 29 22.32 -44.32 -11.37
CA LYS A 29 22.37 -43.91 -9.96
C LYS A 29 23.79 -43.74 -9.47
N PHE A 30 24.17 -42.50 -9.21
CA PHE A 30 25.45 -42.13 -8.63
C PHE A 30 25.25 -41.76 -7.17
N LEU A 31 25.75 -42.57 -6.25
CA LEU A 31 25.66 -42.35 -4.81
C LEU A 31 27.03 -42.05 -4.23
N SER A 32 27.19 -40.88 -3.63
CA SER A 32 28.47 -40.47 -3.01
C SER A 32 29.67 -40.68 -3.96
N VAL A 33 29.59 -40.12 -5.16
CA VAL A 33 30.66 -40.20 -6.18
C VAL A 33 31.35 -38.84 -6.28
N ARG A 34 32.69 -38.89 -6.35
CA ARG A 34 33.50 -37.69 -6.62
C ARG A 34 34.07 -37.79 -8.03
N PHE A 35 33.76 -36.83 -8.87
CA PHE A 35 34.28 -36.68 -10.22
C PHE A 35 35.48 -35.74 -10.19
N THR A 36 36.67 -36.22 -10.58
CA THR A 36 37.93 -35.48 -10.47
C THR A 36 38.65 -35.28 -11.78
N ILE A 37 38.15 -35.87 -12.88
CA ILE A 37 38.74 -35.83 -14.21
C ILE A 37 37.83 -35.12 -15.20
N ASP A 38 38.41 -34.65 -16.29
CA ASP A 38 37.67 -34.12 -17.44
C ASP A 38 36.88 -35.26 -18.12
N ILE A 39 35.57 -35.11 -18.27
CA ILE A 39 34.69 -36.14 -18.81
C ILE A 39 33.87 -35.56 -19.94
N ASP A 40 34.05 -36.08 -21.17
CA ASP A 40 33.12 -35.89 -22.29
C ASP A 40 32.26 -37.16 -22.43
N LEU A 41 31.09 -37.16 -21.78
CA LEU A 41 30.20 -38.32 -21.80
C LEU A 41 29.72 -38.67 -23.21
N TYR A 42 29.59 -37.67 -24.10
CA TYR A 42 29.24 -37.90 -25.50
C TYR A 42 30.33 -38.70 -26.24
N ALA A 43 31.58 -38.34 -26.07
CA ALA A 43 32.69 -39.08 -26.66
C ALA A 43 32.75 -40.54 -26.14
N ILE A 44 32.63 -40.73 -24.82
CA ILE A 44 32.62 -42.03 -24.17
C ILE A 44 31.49 -42.93 -24.71
N VAL A 45 30.26 -42.41 -24.80
CA VAL A 45 29.10 -43.17 -25.29
C VAL A 45 29.17 -43.41 -26.79
N SER A 46 29.79 -42.52 -27.59
CA SER A 46 29.97 -42.71 -29.03
C SER A 46 30.87 -43.92 -29.33
N GLU A 47 31.88 -44.15 -28.52
CA GLU A 47 32.78 -45.30 -28.62
C GLU A 47 32.21 -46.56 -27.98
N ASN A 48 31.43 -46.40 -26.90
CA ASN A 48 30.87 -47.49 -26.11
C ASN A 48 29.38 -47.30 -25.87
N PRO A 49 28.48 -47.71 -26.77
CA PRO A 49 27.03 -47.53 -26.63
C PRO A 49 26.49 -48.10 -25.32
N ILE A 50 25.79 -47.23 -24.55
CA ILE A 50 25.22 -47.60 -23.26
C ILE A 50 23.68 -47.61 -23.37
N PRO A 51 23.01 -48.71 -23.00
CA PRO A 51 21.56 -48.82 -23.08
C PRO A 51 20.84 -47.76 -22.22
N GLY A 52 20.01 -46.96 -22.87
CA GLY A 52 19.27 -45.85 -22.20
C GLY A 52 19.94 -44.50 -22.27
N ILE A 53 21.07 -44.39 -22.98
CA ILE A 53 21.69 -43.12 -23.36
C ILE A 53 21.68 -43.03 -24.88
N ILE A 54 21.07 -41.99 -25.42
CA ILE A 54 20.95 -41.71 -26.86
C ILE A 54 21.77 -40.45 -27.16
N LEU A 55 22.67 -40.55 -28.14
CA LEU A 55 23.41 -39.38 -28.61
C LEU A 55 22.52 -38.57 -29.55
N LEU A 56 22.37 -37.30 -29.27
CA LEU A 56 21.65 -36.32 -30.11
C LEU A 56 22.59 -35.81 -31.20
N GLU A 57 22.00 -35.47 -32.35
CA GLU A 57 22.80 -34.93 -33.48
C GLU A 57 23.46 -33.61 -33.06
N ARG A 58 24.79 -33.58 -33.02
CA ARG A 58 25.55 -32.36 -32.70
C ARG A 58 25.39 -31.33 -33.85
N LYS A 59 24.40 -30.45 -33.71
CA LYS A 59 24.25 -29.31 -34.62
C LYS A 59 25.29 -28.25 -34.26
N PHE A 60 26.43 -28.27 -34.98
CA PHE A 60 27.51 -27.28 -34.90
C PHE A 60 28.25 -27.22 -33.55
N ARG A 61 29.32 -27.93 -33.45
CA ARG A 61 30.48 -27.38 -32.78
C ARG A 61 31.34 -26.62 -33.82
N GLY A 62 31.19 -25.31 -33.87
CA GLY A 62 32.33 -24.48 -34.19
C GLY A 62 33.45 -24.77 -33.19
N PRO A 63 34.70 -24.41 -33.45
CA PRO A 63 35.79 -24.58 -32.51
C PRO A 63 35.31 -24.06 -31.15
N LYS A 64 35.56 -24.86 -30.05
CA LYS A 64 35.22 -24.43 -28.67
C LYS A 64 35.55 -22.95 -28.56
N PRO A 65 34.63 -22.05 -28.23
CA PRO A 65 34.95 -20.64 -28.06
C PRO A 65 36.19 -20.57 -27.17
N ASP A 66 37.18 -19.76 -27.54
CA ASP A 66 38.45 -19.69 -26.81
C ASP A 66 38.26 -19.38 -25.31
N MET A 67 37.12 -18.75 -24.93
CA MET A 67 36.70 -18.60 -23.52
C MET A 67 36.43 -19.92 -22.79
N LEU A 68 36.02 -20.99 -23.45
CA LEU A 68 35.81 -22.31 -22.81
C LEU A 68 37.10 -23.16 -22.76
N LYS A 69 38.15 -22.77 -23.50
CA LYS A 69 39.47 -23.45 -23.41
C LYS A 69 40.24 -23.11 -22.13
N GLU A 70 39.89 -21.99 -21.47
CA GLU A 70 40.48 -21.58 -20.19
C GLU A 70 39.76 -22.20 -18.96
N LEU A 71 38.54 -22.73 -19.15
CA LEU A 71 37.78 -23.43 -18.11
C LEU A 71 38.13 -24.93 -18.16
N SER A 72 39.19 -25.34 -17.51
CA SER A 72 39.53 -26.72 -17.30
C SER A 72 39.30 -27.12 -15.83
N PRO A 73 38.93 -28.32 -15.52
CA PRO A 73 38.34 -29.41 -16.29
C PRO A 73 36.78 -29.29 -16.39
N ILE A 74 36.17 -30.05 -17.32
CA ILE A 74 34.70 -30.01 -17.56
C ILE A 74 34.10 -31.41 -17.43
N PHE A 75 32.98 -31.56 -16.69
CA PHE A 75 32.08 -32.70 -16.80
C PHE A 75 31.00 -32.39 -17.83
N ASP A 76 31.22 -32.83 -19.08
CA ASP A 76 30.37 -32.50 -20.22
C ASP A 76 29.39 -33.64 -20.55
N CYS A 77 28.10 -33.38 -20.32
CA CYS A 77 26.98 -34.24 -20.69
C CYS A 77 26.11 -33.59 -21.78
N SER A 78 26.67 -32.77 -22.64
CA SER A 78 25.93 -32.10 -23.70
C SER A 78 25.54 -33.04 -24.86
N ASP A 79 24.41 -32.67 -25.52
CA ASP A 79 23.88 -33.37 -26.69
C ASP A 79 23.50 -34.84 -26.42
N ILE A 80 22.99 -35.14 -25.23
CA ILE A 80 22.65 -36.49 -24.79
C ILE A 80 21.18 -36.60 -24.38
N GLN A 81 20.54 -37.72 -24.77
CA GLN A 81 19.23 -38.09 -24.25
C GLN A 81 19.36 -39.26 -23.26
N PHE A 82 18.84 -39.05 -22.06
CA PHE A 82 18.74 -40.07 -21.04
C PHE A 82 17.32 -40.64 -21.06
N ASP A 83 17.17 -41.90 -21.52
CA ASP A 83 15.90 -42.64 -21.56
C ASP A 83 15.57 -43.33 -20.23
N LYS A 84 16.49 -43.30 -19.28
CA LYS A 84 16.32 -43.82 -17.92
C LYS A 84 16.40 -42.69 -16.90
N PRO A 85 15.78 -42.83 -15.73
CA PRO A 85 15.97 -41.88 -14.63
C PRO A 85 17.47 -41.75 -14.30
N ILE A 86 17.92 -40.51 -14.05
CA ILE A 86 19.30 -40.25 -13.63
C ILE A 86 19.30 -39.54 -12.27
N SER A 87 20.15 -40.05 -11.37
CA SER A 87 20.25 -39.50 -10.02
C SER A 87 21.71 -39.35 -9.62
N PHE A 88 22.07 -38.10 -9.27
CA PHE A 88 23.33 -37.76 -8.64
C PHE A 88 23.06 -37.40 -7.19
N TRP A 89 23.09 -38.36 -6.30
CA TRP A 89 22.81 -38.15 -4.88
C TRP A 89 24.13 -38.04 -4.11
N ASN A 90 24.30 -36.91 -3.38
CA ASN A 90 25.51 -36.65 -2.60
C ASN A 90 26.79 -36.80 -3.45
N CYS A 91 26.73 -36.27 -4.67
CA CYS A 91 27.89 -36.31 -5.58
C CYS A 91 28.67 -34.98 -5.49
N HIS A 92 29.97 -35.08 -5.75
CA HIS A 92 30.87 -33.95 -5.73
C HIS A 92 31.53 -33.77 -7.10
N PHE A 93 31.23 -32.65 -7.75
CA PHE A 93 31.83 -32.27 -9.04
C PHE A 93 32.86 -31.17 -8.79
N SER A 94 34.15 -31.52 -8.89
CA SER A 94 35.26 -30.57 -8.72
C SER A 94 35.47 -29.69 -9.95
N MET A 95 34.72 -29.92 -11.01
CA MET A 95 34.81 -29.23 -12.31
C MET A 95 33.49 -28.58 -12.69
N HIS A 96 33.53 -27.70 -13.68
CA HIS A 96 32.32 -27.12 -14.27
C HIS A 96 31.48 -28.25 -14.92
N THR A 97 30.21 -28.32 -14.57
CA THR A 97 29.29 -29.33 -15.08
C THR A 97 28.36 -28.74 -16.13
N ASN A 98 28.28 -29.36 -17.31
CA ASN A 98 27.53 -28.85 -18.47
C ASN A 98 26.55 -29.91 -19.00
N PHE A 99 25.27 -29.51 -19.14
CA PHE A 99 24.19 -30.30 -19.72
C PHE A 99 23.51 -29.56 -20.90
N GLN A 100 24.29 -29.03 -21.81
CA GLN A 100 23.74 -28.31 -22.97
C GLN A 100 23.02 -29.25 -23.96
N ASN A 101 21.84 -28.84 -24.48
CA ASN A 101 21.01 -29.61 -25.44
C ASN A 101 20.63 -31.02 -24.96
N SER A 102 20.58 -31.29 -23.67
CA SER A 102 20.31 -32.63 -23.16
C SER A 102 18.81 -32.85 -22.91
N ILE A 103 18.35 -34.08 -23.06
CA ILE A 103 16.98 -34.51 -22.81
C ILE A 103 16.94 -35.53 -21.70
N PHE A 104 16.15 -35.25 -20.66
CA PHE A 104 15.90 -36.17 -19.55
C PHE A 104 14.44 -36.65 -19.61
N LYS A 105 14.19 -37.85 -20.17
CA LYS A 105 12.83 -38.39 -20.33
C LYS A 105 12.11 -38.62 -19.00
N HIS A 106 12.81 -38.95 -17.95
CA HIS A 106 12.27 -39.21 -16.61
C HIS A 106 12.66 -38.18 -15.58
N GLY A 107 13.25 -37.03 -16.03
CA GLY A 107 13.82 -36.01 -15.16
C GLY A 107 15.17 -36.43 -14.56
N PHE A 108 15.62 -35.67 -13.56
CA PHE A 108 16.91 -35.89 -12.89
C PHE A 108 16.82 -35.55 -11.40
N ASN A 109 17.80 -36.03 -10.65
CA ASN A 109 17.92 -35.76 -9.21
C ASN A 109 19.34 -35.36 -8.85
N PHE A 110 19.55 -34.11 -8.41
CA PHE A 110 20.83 -33.58 -7.95
C PHE A 110 20.87 -33.35 -6.44
N ARG A 111 20.14 -34.13 -5.68
CA ARG A 111 19.98 -33.92 -4.24
C ARG A 111 21.31 -34.10 -3.50
N LEU A 112 21.62 -33.14 -2.61
CA LEU A 112 22.84 -33.09 -1.80
C LEU A 112 24.14 -33.03 -2.61
N SER A 113 24.10 -32.76 -3.90
CA SER A 113 25.30 -32.69 -4.72
C SER A 113 25.97 -31.33 -4.67
N THR A 114 27.28 -31.29 -4.86
CA THR A 114 28.12 -30.09 -4.88
C THR A 114 28.74 -29.89 -6.24
N PHE A 115 28.61 -28.66 -6.78
CA PHE A 115 29.21 -28.24 -8.06
C PHE A 115 30.22 -27.12 -7.77
N GLU A 116 31.47 -27.44 -7.45
CA GLU A 116 32.48 -26.46 -7.01
C GLU A 116 32.71 -25.36 -8.04
N ASN A 117 32.78 -25.71 -9.32
CA ASN A 117 33.05 -24.78 -10.42
C ASN A 117 31.81 -24.42 -11.24
N GLY A 118 30.60 -24.69 -10.69
CA GLY A 118 29.32 -24.30 -11.24
C GLY A 118 28.63 -25.35 -12.11
N LEU A 119 27.34 -25.01 -12.40
CA LEU A 119 26.45 -25.85 -13.21
C LEU A 119 25.87 -25.02 -14.34
N SER A 120 25.95 -25.55 -15.58
CA SER A 120 25.34 -24.95 -16.75
C SER A 120 24.33 -25.89 -17.40
N MET A 121 23.10 -25.41 -17.60
CA MET A 121 22.03 -26.10 -18.31
C MET A 121 21.48 -25.16 -19.38
N THR A 122 21.78 -25.41 -20.64
CA THR A 122 21.28 -24.58 -21.75
C THR A 122 20.52 -25.44 -22.74
N LYS A 123 19.27 -25.06 -23.06
CA LYS A 123 18.37 -25.83 -23.94
C LYS A 123 18.11 -27.25 -23.46
N VAL A 124 18.03 -27.45 -22.15
CA VAL A 124 17.70 -28.75 -21.54
C VAL A 124 16.19 -28.94 -21.56
N ILE A 125 15.76 -30.16 -21.85
CA ILE A 125 14.37 -30.62 -21.78
C ILE A 125 14.29 -31.71 -20.72
N ALA A 126 13.53 -31.47 -19.65
CA ALA A 126 13.23 -32.47 -18.63
C ALA A 126 11.75 -32.79 -18.63
N GLU A 127 11.36 -33.95 -19.18
CA GLU A 127 9.97 -34.36 -19.34
C GLU A 127 9.39 -34.99 -18.05
N GLY A 128 10.26 -35.45 -17.16
CA GLY A 128 9.91 -36.01 -15.87
C GLY A 128 10.16 -35.09 -14.69
N LYS A 129 10.02 -35.67 -13.49
CA LYS A 129 10.25 -34.97 -12.23
C LYS A 129 11.73 -34.68 -12.03
N SER A 130 12.08 -33.40 -11.83
CA SER A 130 13.46 -32.95 -11.62
C SER A 130 13.62 -32.32 -10.26
N THR A 131 14.74 -32.61 -9.58
CA THR A 131 15.06 -32.11 -8.24
C THR A 131 16.39 -31.38 -8.27
N PHE A 132 16.34 -30.10 -7.88
CA PHE A 132 17.49 -29.26 -7.59
C PHE A 132 17.67 -29.16 -6.08
N GLY A 133 18.61 -29.88 -5.53
CA GLY A 133 18.89 -29.87 -4.09
C GLY A 133 20.38 -29.91 -3.88
N PHE A 134 21.09 -28.91 -4.36
CA PHE A 134 22.54 -28.93 -4.37
C PHE A 134 23.14 -27.81 -3.50
N ILE A 135 24.37 -28.07 -3.08
CA ILE A 135 25.26 -27.07 -2.50
C ILE A 135 26.25 -26.71 -3.60
N SER A 136 26.22 -25.49 -4.09
CA SER A 136 27.16 -25.01 -5.10
C SER A 136 28.08 -23.98 -4.51
N SER A 137 29.37 -24.09 -4.77
CA SER A 137 30.35 -23.08 -4.38
C SER A 137 30.54 -21.98 -5.41
N SER A 138 29.86 -22.05 -6.57
CA SER A 138 29.95 -21.08 -7.63
C SER A 138 28.60 -20.86 -8.34
N SER A 139 28.59 -20.24 -9.51
CA SER A 139 27.36 -19.86 -10.21
C SER A 139 26.61 -21.05 -10.84
N VAL A 140 25.28 -20.91 -10.89
CA VAL A 140 24.38 -21.84 -11.59
C VAL A 140 23.68 -21.09 -12.72
N MET A 141 23.73 -21.65 -13.93
CA MET A 141 23.11 -21.05 -15.13
C MET A 141 22.13 -22.03 -15.78
N ILE A 142 20.85 -21.65 -15.83
CA ILE A 142 19.78 -22.40 -16.49
C ILE A 142 19.16 -21.49 -17.54
N MET A 143 19.33 -21.81 -18.82
CA MET A 143 18.91 -20.93 -19.92
C MET A 143 18.15 -21.69 -21.01
N ASN A 144 17.02 -21.10 -21.45
CA ASN A 144 16.22 -21.65 -22.56
C ASN A 144 15.81 -23.13 -22.33
N CYS A 145 15.53 -23.50 -21.09
CA CYS A 145 15.19 -24.86 -20.71
C CYS A 145 13.67 -25.08 -20.59
N PHE A 146 13.28 -26.35 -20.57
CA PHE A 146 11.92 -26.78 -20.26
C PHE A 146 11.94 -27.81 -19.17
N PHE A 147 11.18 -27.57 -18.08
CA PHE A 147 10.99 -28.52 -16.99
C PHE A 147 9.51 -28.81 -16.82
N ALA A 148 9.11 -30.08 -16.97
CA ALA A 148 7.74 -30.50 -16.75
C ALA A 148 7.35 -30.37 -15.27
N VAL A 149 8.20 -30.85 -14.37
CA VAL A 149 7.99 -30.76 -12.92
C VAL A 149 9.33 -30.52 -12.23
N ILE A 150 9.38 -29.48 -11.38
CA ILE A 150 10.47 -29.27 -10.43
C ILE A 150 9.92 -29.59 -9.03
N ASP A 151 10.61 -30.49 -8.31
CA ASP A 151 10.27 -30.87 -6.95
C ASP A 151 11.46 -30.64 -6.00
N ASN A 152 11.42 -29.50 -5.32
CA ASN A 152 12.47 -29.10 -4.37
C ASN A 152 11.97 -29.09 -2.92
N GLN A 153 10.86 -29.75 -2.59
CA GLN A 153 10.15 -29.62 -1.30
C GLN A 153 11.00 -29.86 -0.05
N TYR A 154 12.18 -30.51 -0.17
CA TYR A 154 13.00 -30.88 1.00
C TYR A 154 14.50 -30.62 0.80
N SER A 155 14.89 -29.82 -0.17
CA SER A 155 16.30 -29.62 -0.49
C SER A 155 16.73 -28.19 -0.19
N GLU A 156 17.70 -28.04 0.72
CA GLU A 156 18.39 -26.76 0.91
C GLU A 156 19.24 -26.49 -0.34
N LEU A 157 18.98 -25.36 -1.00
CA LEU A 157 19.76 -24.91 -2.14
C LEU A 157 20.70 -23.80 -1.69
N ASN A 158 22.02 -24.04 -1.77
CA ASN A 158 23.03 -23.05 -1.44
C ASN A 158 23.88 -22.76 -2.68
N VAL A 159 23.93 -21.47 -3.08
CA VAL A 159 24.74 -21.00 -4.22
C VAL A 159 25.63 -19.88 -3.74
N ASP A 160 26.95 -20.08 -3.76
CA ASP A 160 27.95 -19.09 -3.34
C ASP A 160 28.28 -18.05 -4.44
N GLY A 161 27.48 -17.98 -5.49
CA GLY A 161 27.58 -17.05 -6.61
C GLY A 161 26.21 -16.72 -7.15
N ASP A 162 26.14 -16.48 -8.45
CA ASP A 162 24.92 -16.12 -9.16
C ASP A 162 24.09 -17.36 -9.51
N PHE A 163 22.77 -17.21 -9.39
CA PHE A 163 21.82 -18.23 -9.83
C PHE A 163 20.90 -17.62 -10.90
N HIS A 164 21.08 -18.08 -12.14
CA HIS A 164 20.34 -17.62 -13.29
C HIS A 164 19.37 -18.68 -13.79
N ILE A 165 18.08 -18.34 -13.87
CA ILE A 165 17.06 -19.11 -14.60
C ILE A 165 16.44 -18.14 -15.62
N ASN A 166 16.95 -18.19 -16.86
CA ASN A 166 16.57 -17.22 -17.87
C ASN A 166 15.84 -17.89 -19.06
N ASN A 167 14.80 -17.26 -19.57
CA ASN A 167 14.02 -17.72 -20.75
C ASN A 167 13.58 -19.19 -20.63
N THR A 168 13.25 -19.61 -19.44
CA THR A 168 12.98 -21.03 -19.11
C THR A 168 11.51 -21.23 -18.79
N THR A 169 10.92 -22.32 -19.28
CA THR A 169 9.55 -22.72 -19.00
C THR A 169 9.52 -23.81 -17.94
N ILE A 170 8.77 -23.56 -16.87
CA ILE A 170 8.55 -24.51 -15.77
C ILE A 170 7.04 -24.70 -15.63
N ASN A 171 6.54 -25.91 -15.93
CA ASN A 171 5.11 -26.21 -15.88
C ASN A 171 4.59 -26.55 -14.47
N SER A 172 5.40 -26.38 -13.46
CA SER A 172 5.06 -26.57 -12.05
C SER A 172 5.37 -25.32 -11.23
N GLU A 173 5.34 -25.41 -9.93
CA GLU A 173 5.91 -24.39 -9.03
C GLU A 173 7.44 -24.41 -9.05
N LEU A 174 8.03 -23.25 -8.76
CA LEU A 174 9.45 -23.12 -8.47
C LEU A 174 9.61 -22.85 -6.97
N ASN A 175 10.08 -23.87 -6.26
CA ASN A 175 10.29 -23.79 -4.82
C ASN A 175 11.78 -23.61 -4.51
N LEU A 176 12.14 -22.45 -3.97
CA LEU A 176 13.48 -22.07 -3.50
C LEU A 176 13.44 -21.76 -1.98
N TYR A 177 12.58 -22.49 -1.26
CA TYR A 177 12.44 -22.38 0.19
C TYR A 177 13.77 -22.61 0.90
N ARG A 178 14.11 -21.73 1.85
CA ARG A 178 15.37 -21.76 2.61
C ARG A 178 16.65 -21.71 1.78
N CYS A 179 16.57 -21.27 0.53
CA CYS A 179 17.79 -21.14 -0.26
C CYS A 179 18.70 -20.02 0.27
N LYS A 180 20.01 -20.20 0.05
CA LYS A 180 21.02 -19.17 0.29
C LYS A 180 21.73 -18.87 -1.00
N ILE A 181 21.58 -17.63 -1.50
CA ILE A 181 22.21 -17.18 -2.75
C ILE A 181 23.01 -15.92 -2.42
N THR A 182 24.35 -16.04 -2.43
CA THR A 182 25.24 -14.95 -2.05
C THR A 182 25.49 -13.96 -3.18
N GLY A 183 25.18 -14.34 -4.42
CA GLY A 183 25.19 -13.51 -5.62
C GLY A 183 23.78 -13.08 -6.04
N GLN A 184 23.56 -13.01 -7.33
CA GLN A 184 22.31 -12.55 -7.94
C GLN A 184 21.39 -13.73 -8.26
N LEU A 185 20.14 -13.67 -7.80
CA LEU A 185 19.06 -14.55 -8.28
C LEU A 185 18.37 -13.86 -9.47
N ASN A 186 18.61 -14.38 -10.68
CA ASN A 186 18.00 -13.88 -11.90
C ASN A 186 16.92 -14.83 -12.43
N LEU A 187 15.68 -14.38 -12.43
CA LEU A 187 14.52 -15.10 -12.95
C LEU A 187 13.92 -14.30 -14.11
N ILE A 188 14.71 -14.16 -15.20
CA ILE A 188 14.40 -13.26 -16.32
C ILE A 188 13.75 -14.06 -17.45
N GLY A 189 12.58 -13.61 -17.94
CA GLY A 189 11.85 -14.29 -19.02
C GLY A 189 11.34 -15.69 -18.65
N ILE A 190 11.23 -15.98 -17.36
CA ILE A 190 10.71 -17.25 -16.88
C ILE A 190 9.20 -17.35 -17.16
N LYS A 191 8.75 -18.51 -17.66
CA LYS A 191 7.34 -18.88 -17.75
C LYS A 191 7.03 -19.92 -16.69
N LEU A 192 6.30 -19.51 -15.65
CA LEU A 192 5.99 -20.35 -14.50
C LEU A 192 4.48 -20.57 -14.41
N ASN A 193 4.03 -21.81 -14.55
CA ASN A 193 2.59 -22.13 -14.48
C ASN A 193 2.10 -22.35 -13.04
N GLY A 194 2.94 -22.15 -12.05
CA GLY A 194 2.64 -22.36 -10.64
C GLY A 194 3.09 -21.21 -9.75
N ASN A 195 3.40 -21.54 -8.51
CA ASN A 195 3.84 -20.61 -7.50
C ASN A 195 5.35 -20.42 -7.56
N LEU A 196 5.81 -19.21 -7.21
CA LEU A 196 7.20 -18.94 -6.88
C LEU A 196 7.32 -18.82 -5.36
N ASP A 197 8.09 -19.69 -4.75
CA ASP A 197 8.34 -19.69 -3.31
C ASP A 197 9.85 -19.50 -3.03
N VAL A 198 10.19 -18.38 -2.43
CA VAL A 198 11.54 -18.07 -1.94
C VAL A 198 11.51 -17.76 -0.44
N SER A 199 10.52 -18.30 0.27
CA SER A 199 10.36 -18.03 1.71
C SER A 199 11.50 -18.58 2.56
N GLU A 200 11.76 -17.95 3.70
CA GLU A 200 12.87 -18.24 4.63
C GLU A 200 14.26 -18.22 3.96
N ALA A 201 14.38 -17.64 2.77
CA ALA A 201 15.62 -17.58 2.01
C ALA A 201 16.50 -16.38 2.42
N THR A 202 17.81 -16.48 2.10
CA THR A 202 18.74 -15.35 2.12
C THR A 202 19.25 -15.10 0.71
N ILE A 203 18.94 -13.96 0.14
CA ILE A 203 19.24 -13.63 -1.25
C ILE A 203 19.98 -12.29 -1.29
N ALA A 204 21.16 -12.26 -1.94
CA ALA A 204 21.89 -11.02 -2.07
C ALA A 204 21.14 -10.03 -2.97
N ASN A 205 20.85 -10.40 -4.21
CA ASN A 205 20.05 -9.57 -5.12
C ASN A 205 19.00 -10.42 -5.84
N LEU A 206 17.83 -9.81 -6.14
CA LEU A 206 16.77 -10.48 -6.89
C LEU A 206 16.40 -9.67 -8.13
N ASN A 207 16.41 -10.32 -9.31
CA ASN A 207 15.81 -9.82 -10.53
C ASN A 207 14.73 -10.79 -11.00
N LEU A 208 13.49 -10.31 -11.10
CA LEU A 208 12.35 -11.13 -11.48
C LEU A 208 11.54 -10.43 -12.57
N GLY A 209 11.22 -11.15 -13.65
CA GLY A 209 10.33 -10.71 -14.71
C GLY A 209 11.00 -10.57 -16.08
N VAL A 210 10.54 -9.62 -16.89
CA VAL A 210 11.09 -9.34 -18.23
C VAL A 210 11.77 -7.97 -18.23
N PHE A 211 13.01 -7.90 -18.67
CA PHE A 211 13.80 -6.66 -18.67
C PHE A 211 13.87 -5.99 -20.05
N GLU A 212 13.40 -6.65 -21.10
CA GLU A 212 13.25 -6.07 -22.43
C GLU A 212 11.86 -5.42 -22.56
N ASP A 213 11.76 -4.35 -23.38
CA ASP A 213 10.52 -3.59 -23.62
C ASP A 213 9.45 -4.37 -24.41
N ASN A 214 9.52 -5.69 -24.43
CA ASN A 214 8.52 -6.54 -25.04
C ASN A 214 7.22 -6.51 -24.24
N THR A 215 6.13 -6.30 -24.95
CA THR A 215 4.76 -6.14 -24.46
C THR A 215 4.17 -7.36 -23.72
N SER A 216 4.86 -8.49 -23.68
CA SER A 216 4.43 -9.71 -23.01
C SER A 216 4.87 -9.74 -21.54
N ARG A 217 3.93 -9.53 -20.62
CA ARG A 217 4.18 -9.70 -19.19
C ARG A 217 4.25 -11.19 -18.86
N THR A 218 5.18 -11.56 -17.97
CA THR A 218 5.19 -12.90 -17.37
C THR A 218 4.05 -13.02 -16.37
N GLU A 219 3.42 -14.19 -16.30
CA GLU A 219 2.36 -14.48 -15.34
C GLU A 219 2.87 -15.37 -14.20
N LEU A 220 2.54 -15.00 -12.97
CA LEU A 220 2.75 -15.80 -11.77
C LEU A 220 1.41 -16.04 -11.08
N GLN A 221 1.23 -17.22 -10.48
CA GLN A 221 0.09 -17.47 -9.62
C GLN A 221 0.33 -16.84 -8.26
N ASN A 222 1.06 -17.45 -7.37
CA ASN A 222 1.40 -16.86 -6.08
C ASN A 222 2.91 -16.59 -5.98
N PHE A 223 3.25 -15.55 -5.24
CA PHE A 223 4.62 -15.20 -4.95
C PHE A 223 4.83 -15.14 -3.44
N ASN A 224 5.61 -16.08 -2.90
CA ASN A 224 5.88 -16.19 -1.47
C ASN A 224 7.32 -15.78 -1.17
N ILE A 225 7.47 -14.70 -0.40
CA ILE A 225 8.74 -14.18 0.10
C ILE A 225 8.71 -14.04 1.63
N ALA A 226 7.88 -14.85 2.31
CA ALA A 226 7.75 -14.74 3.76
C ALA A 226 9.07 -15.10 4.47
N TYR A 227 9.44 -14.26 5.45
CA TYR A 227 10.68 -14.41 6.23
C TYR A 227 11.98 -14.42 5.39
N THR A 228 11.92 -13.96 4.15
CA THR A 228 13.08 -13.83 3.27
C THR A 228 13.90 -12.61 3.64
N GLU A 229 15.21 -12.76 3.66
CA GLU A 229 16.16 -11.67 3.86
C GLU A 229 16.83 -11.30 2.54
N PHE A 230 16.51 -10.11 2.02
CA PHE A 230 17.17 -9.53 0.85
C PHE A 230 18.29 -8.59 1.31
N GLN A 231 19.54 -8.94 1.01
CA GLN A 231 20.71 -8.18 1.43
C GLN A 231 20.99 -6.98 0.52
N GLY A 232 20.64 -7.09 -0.77
CA GLY A 232 20.82 -6.07 -1.80
C GLY A 232 19.54 -5.79 -2.56
N ASN A 233 19.67 -5.28 -3.78
CA ASN A 233 18.56 -4.78 -4.58
C ASN A 233 17.55 -5.87 -4.97
N VAL A 234 16.27 -5.52 -4.90
CA VAL A 234 15.15 -6.32 -5.40
C VAL A 234 14.52 -5.58 -6.58
N GLN A 235 14.55 -6.20 -7.76
CA GLN A 235 13.95 -5.66 -8.98
C GLN A 235 12.91 -6.62 -9.53
N ILE A 236 11.65 -6.17 -9.59
CA ILE A 236 10.53 -6.95 -10.12
C ILE A 236 9.87 -6.13 -11.22
N ARG A 237 9.88 -6.65 -12.46
CA ARG A 237 9.45 -5.88 -13.63
C ARG A 237 8.59 -6.70 -14.59
N ASN A 238 7.59 -6.01 -15.19
CA ASN A 238 6.76 -6.55 -16.29
C ASN A 238 6.09 -7.89 -15.92
N LEU A 239 5.41 -7.93 -14.76
CA LEU A 239 4.74 -9.13 -14.24
C LEU A 239 3.25 -8.91 -14.00
N ASN A 240 2.46 -9.94 -14.28
CA ASN A 240 1.10 -10.12 -13.76
C ASN A 240 1.14 -11.17 -12.65
N ILE A 241 0.78 -10.79 -11.44
CA ILE A 241 0.65 -11.73 -10.33
C ILE A 241 -0.85 -11.94 -10.06
N ASN A 242 -1.35 -13.11 -10.51
CA ASN A 242 -2.77 -13.43 -10.49
C ASN A 242 -3.24 -13.90 -9.10
N GLY A 243 -2.34 -14.43 -8.33
CA GLY A 243 -2.58 -14.87 -6.95
C GLY A 243 -2.05 -13.89 -5.91
N LYS A 244 -1.78 -14.42 -4.74
CA LYS A 244 -1.37 -13.67 -3.55
C LYS A 244 0.15 -13.45 -3.54
N VAL A 245 0.58 -12.26 -3.14
CA VAL A 245 1.96 -12.00 -2.70
C VAL A 245 2.01 -12.08 -1.19
N SER A 246 2.84 -12.96 -0.64
CA SER A 246 3.04 -13.15 0.80
C SER A 246 4.46 -12.81 1.20
N GLY A 247 4.64 -11.69 1.89
CA GLY A 247 5.92 -11.21 2.38
C GLY A 247 5.92 -10.98 3.90
N GLN A 248 5.21 -11.83 4.64
CA GLN A 248 5.21 -11.75 6.10
C GLN A 248 6.62 -11.89 6.67
N GLY A 249 7.05 -10.92 7.50
CA GLY A 249 8.35 -10.97 8.14
C GLY A 249 9.54 -10.82 7.19
N ALA A 250 9.32 -10.42 5.94
CA ALA A 250 10.42 -10.19 4.99
C ALA A 250 11.28 -8.99 5.41
N VAL A 251 12.59 -9.08 5.20
CA VAL A 251 13.57 -8.05 5.52
C VAL A 251 14.23 -7.56 4.24
N PHE A 252 14.12 -6.25 3.98
CA PHE A 252 14.72 -5.63 2.80
C PHE A 252 15.79 -4.63 3.25
N LYS A 253 17.06 -4.97 3.02
CA LYS A 253 18.21 -4.16 3.44
C LYS A 253 18.68 -3.16 2.40
N ASP A 254 18.20 -3.28 1.15
CA ASP A 254 18.52 -2.38 0.05
C ASP A 254 17.25 -2.01 -0.74
N ASN A 255 17.40 -1.25 -1.82
CA ASN A 255 16.31 -0.69 -2.60
C ASN A 255 15.43 -1.76 -3.25
N ILE A 256 14.14 -1.45 -3.34
CA ILE A 256 13.14 -2.30 -3.99
C ILE A 256 12.52 -1.52 -5.15
N PHE A 257 12.50 -2.14 -6.33
CA PHE A 257 11.91 -1.56 -7.54
C PHE A 257 10.80 -2.45 -8.08
N PHE A 258 9.60 -1.93 -8.05
CA PHE A 258 8.41 -2.53 -8.65
C PHE A 258 8.03 -1.72 -9.90
N THR A 259 8.23 -2.28 -11.09
CA THR A 259 7.98 -1.57 -12.36
C THR A 259 7.03 -2.36 -13.25
N ASN A 260 5.99 -1.72 -13.77
CA ASN A 260 4.99 -2.32 -14.68
C ASN A 260 4.35 -3.60 -14.11
N LEU A 261 3.86 -3.56 -12.87
CA LEU A 261 3.27 -4.72 -12.20
C LEU A 261 1.75 -4.63 -12.14
N ASN A 262 1.10 -5.78 -12.26
CA ASN A 262 -0.32 -5.92 -12.03
C ASN A 262 -0.58 -6.98 -10.96
N PHE A 263 -1.00 -6.53 -9.77
CA PHE A 263 -1.44 -7.39 -8.69
C PHE A 263 -2.96 -7.54 -8.76
N THR A 264 -3.44 -8.69 -9.23
CA THR A 264 -4.89 -8.92 -9.33
C THR A 264 -5.52 -9.34 -8.00
N ASN A 265 -4.69 -9.76 -7.04
CA ASN A 265 -5.10 -10.21 -5.71
C ASN A 265 -4.32 -9.46 -4.62
N HIS A 266 -4.26 -10.00 -3.42
CA HIS A 266 -3.72 -9.35 -2.24
C HIS A 266 -2.19 -9.35 -2.19
N VAL A 267 -1.62 -8.25 -1.71
CA VAL A 267 -0.20 -8.09 -1.40
C VAL A 267 -0.04 -7.87 0.10
N TYR A 268 0.63 -8.77 0.78
CA TYR A 268 0.86 -8.73 2.23
C TYR A 268 2.36 -8.63 2.52
N LEU A 269 2.81 -7.45 2.89
CA LEU A 269 4.14 -7.18 3.43
C LEU A 269 4.01 -6.94 4.94
N THR A 270 3.40 -7.90 5.64
CA THR A 270 3.06 -7.78 7.07
C THR A 270 4.27 -8.10 7.94
N HIS A 271 4.44 -7.33 9.03
CA HIS A 271 5.59 -7.49 9.95
C HIS A 271 6.96 -7.43 9.26
N SER A 272 7.03 -6.81 8.08
CA SER A 272 8.26 -6.66 7.30
C SER A 272 9.12 -5.53 7.84
N ILE A 273 10.43 -5.60 7.60
CA ILE A 273 11.39 -4.53 7.89
C ILE A 273 11.90 -4.00 6.56
N ILE A 274 11.74 -2.69 6.35
CA ILE A 274 12.12 -2.01 5.12
C ILE A 274 13.14 -0.94 5.47
N ASP A 275 14.42 -1.21 5.21
CA ASP A 275 15.55 -0.36 5.60
C ASP A 275 15.97 0.64 4.51
N LYS A 276 15.55 0.43 3.26
CA LYS A 276 15.82 1.28 2.10
C LYS A 276 14.56 1.56 1.29
N PRO A 277 14.54 2.61 0.45
CA PRO A 277 13.36 3.03 -0.28
C PRO A 277 12.72 1.94 -1.16
N ILE A 278 11.38 1.96 -1.20
CA ILE A 278 10.59 1.22 -2.18
C ILE A 278 10.10 2.19 -3.25
N TYR A 279 10.39 1.85 -4.50
CA TYR A 279 9.95 2.58 -5.68
C TYR A 279 8.88 1.78 -6.43
N PHE A 280 7.76 2.43 -6.70
CA PHE A 280 6.68 1.89 -7.53
C PHE A 280 6.56 2.74 -8.78
N ASP A 281 6.58 2.10 -9.94
CA ASP A 281 6.42 2.73 -11.25
C ASP A 281 5.43 1.93 -12.08
N ASN A 282 4.32 2.55 -12.48
CA ASN A 282 3.23 1.94 -13.24
C ASN A 282 2.73 0.61 -12.63
N VAL A 283 2.32 0.65 -11.36
CA VAL A 283 1.83 -0.50 -10.61
C VAL A 283 0.32 -0.42 -10.43
N CYS A 284 -0.39 -1.52 -10.70
CA CYS A 284 -1.83 -1.65 -10.46
C CYS A 284 -2.06 -2.68 -9.36
N ALA A 285 -2.81 -2.31 -8.31
CA ALA A 285 -3.19 -3.19 -7.22
C ALA A 285 -4.71 -3.23 -7.08
N LYS A 286 -5.33 -4.39 -7.35
CA LYS A 286 -6.79 -4.57 -7.29
C LYS A 286 -7.29 -5.11 -5.96
N GLY A 287 -6.41 -5.79 -5.22
CA GLY A 287 -6.73 -6.38 -3.91
C GLY A 287 -6.20 -5.56 -2.73
N ASN A 288 -6.18 -6.15 -1.55
CA ASN A 288 -5.59 -5.51 -0.38
C ASN A 288 -4.08 -5.35 -0.53
N PHE A 289 -3.56 -4.18 -0.16
CA PHE A 289 -2.13 -3.89 -0.10
C PHE A 289 -1.77 -3.56 1.35
N SER A 290 -1.08 -4.45 2.05
CA SER A 290 -0.95 -4.39 3.51
C SER A 290 0.49 -4.38 3.99
N PHE A 291 0.83 -3.36 4.80
CA PHE A 291 2.03 -3.23 5.60
C PHE A 291 1.72 -3.40 7.11
N TYR A 292 0.71 -4.21 7.46
CA TYR A 292 0.31 -4.40 8.86
C TYR A 292 1.49 -4.78 9.75
N GLY A 293 1.70 -4.04 10.84
CA GLY A 293 2.73 -4.30 11.84
C GLY A 293 4.17 -4.13 11.34
N SER A 294 4.39 -3.55 10.17
CA SER A 294 5.72 -3.43 9.56
C SER A 294 6.50 -2.21 10.08
N THR A 295 7.82 -2.30 10.01
CA THR A 295 8.73 -1.19 10.32
C THR A 295 9.30 -0.60 9.03
N LEU A 296 8.97 0.66 8.78
CA LEU A 296 9.33 1.40 7.57
C LEU A 296 10.43 2.39 7.93
N ASN A 297 11.69 2.02 7.74
CA ASN A 297 12.85 2.82 8.10
C ASN A 297 13.31 3.76 6.97
N ALA A 298 12.75 3.61 5.77
CA ALA A 298 13.06 4.41 4.60
C ALA A 298 11.80 4.86 3.86
N ASP A 299 11.97 5.78 2.93
CA ASP A 299 10.89 6.38 2.17
C ASP A 299 10.12 5.38 1.33
N ILE A 300 8.79 5.46 1.41
CA ILE A 300 7.89 4.68 0.55
C ILE A 300 7.06 5.64 -0.29
N ARG A 301 7.15 5.50 -1.61
CA ARG A 301 6.44 6.33 -2.58
C ARG A 301 5.41 5.51 -3.34
N LEU A 302 4.15 5.61 -2.92
CA LEU A 302 3.01 5.00 -3.59
C LEU A 302 2.35 5.99 -4.58
N THR A 303 3.16 6.79 -5.28
CA THR A 303 2.66 7.89 -6.12
C THR A 303 2.16 7.42 -7.48
N ASP A 304 2.72 6.33 -8.01
CA ASP A 304 2.35 5.79 -9.32
C ASP A 304 1.64 4.44 -9.24
N VAL A 305 1.05 4.16 -8.07
CA VAL A 305 0.25 2.95 -7.86
C VAL A 305 -1.22 3.24 -8.08
N ASP A 306 -1.87 2.45 -8.92
CA ASP A 306 -3.33 2.46 -9.08
C ASP A 306 -3.97 1.60 -7.99
N PHE A 307 -4.67 2.27 -7.05
CA PHE A 307 -5.41 1.65 -5.96
C PHE A 307 -6.93 1.80 -6.12
N THR A 308 -7.45 1.93 -7.32
CA THR A 308 -8.85 2.32 -7.57
C THR A 308 -9.86 1.60 -6.67
N ASN A 309 -9.71 0.29 -6.47
CA ASN A 309 -10.60 -0.51 -5.61
C ASN A 309 -9.84 -1.26 -4.50
N ALA A 310 -8.58 -0.96 -4.27
CA ALA A 310 -7.74 -1.64 -3.29
C ALA A 310 -7.91 -1.05 -1.89
N ASN A 311 -7.76 -1.90 -0.86
CA ASN A 311 -7.59 -1.42 0.50
C ASN A 311 -6.10 -1.35 0.82
N VAL A 312 -5.64 -0.21 1.32
CA VAL A 312 -4.25 0.01 1.73
C VAL A 312 -4.16 0.07 3.24
N SER A 313 -3.33 -0.75 3.86
CA SER A 313 -3.26 -0.84 5.32
C SER A 313 -1.84 -0.65 5.85
N PHE A 314 -1.69 0.31 6.75
CA PHE A 314 -0.52 0.55 7.60
C PHE A 314 -0.86 0.34 9.08
N THR A 315 -1.87 -0.50 9.36
CA THR A 315 -2.35 -0.75 10.73
C THR A 315 -1.22 -1.28 11.60
N GLY A 316 -0.99 -0.63 12.76
CA GLY A 316 0.05 -1.03 13.71
C GLY A 316 1.48 -0.87 13.22
N SER A 317 1.71 -0.21 12.08
CA SER A 317 3.04 -0.02 11.53
C SER A 317 3.81 1.08 12.25
N GLN A 318 5.14 0.95 12.26
CA GLN A 318 6.05 1.99 12.68
C GLN A 318 6.63 2.69 11.44
N ILE A 319 6.29 3.96 11.25
CA ILE A 319 6.70 4.77 10.10
C ILE A 319 7.82 5.71 10.56
N ASN A 320 9.06 5.38 10.22
CA ASN A 320 10.27 6.08 10.65
C ASN A 320 10.84 7.02 9.58
N ALA A 321 10.30 6.99 8.36
CA ALA A 321 10.70 7.81 7.22
C ALA A 321 9.46 8.34 6.47
N ASP A 322 9.63 8.96 5.33
CA ASP A 322 8.53 9.59 4.62
C ASP A 322 7.67 8.57 3.86
N LEU A 323 6.35 8.74 3.95
CA LEU A 323 5.36 7.95 3.22
C LEU A 323 4.52 8.87 2.34
N TRP A 324 4.56 8.64 1.03
CA TRP A 324 3.89 9.46 0.03
C TRP A 324 2.84 8.63 -0.70
N ILE A 325 1.58 9.06 -0.65
CA ILE A 325 0.44 8.36 -1.27
C ILE A 325 -0.39 9.35 -2.07
N GLY A 326 -0.55 9.11 -3.38
CA GLY A 326 -1.32 10.00 -4.24
C GLY A 326 -0.75 10.13 -5.65
N SER A 327 -1.09 11.21 -6.36
CA SER A 327 -0.57 11.50 -7.69
C SER A 327 0.40 12.69 -7.66
N LEU A 328 1.55 12.54 -8.33
CA LEU A 328 2.51 13.65 -8.50
C LEU A 328 2.06 14.65 -9.56
N LEU A 329 1.23 14.24 -10.52
CA LEU A 329 0.72 15.10 -11.56
C LEU A 329 -0.50 15.86 -11.03
N ASN A 330 -0.43 17.20 -11.00
CA ASN A 330 -1.50 18.05 -10.47
C ASN A 330 -2.82 17.99 -11.29
N GLU A 331 -2.78 17.49 -12.50
CA GLU A 331 -3.93 17.47 -13.42
C GLU A 331 -4.73 16.15 -13.36
N ASP A 332 -4.10 15.04 -12.93
CA ASP A 332 -4.75 13.75 -12.85
C ASP A 332 -4.84 13.27 -11.38
N SER A 333 -5.93 13.63 -10.72
CA SER A 333 -6.23 13.01 -9.42
C SER A 333 -6.49 11.51 -9.62
N LYS A 334 -5.81 10.67 -8.83
CA LYS A 334 -6.05 9.22 -8.87
C LYS A 334 -7.38 8.89 -8.22
N VAL A 335 -8.16 8.06 -8.89
CA VAL A 335 -9.41 7.54 -8.34
C VAL A 335 -9.09 6.53 -7.23
N PHE A 336 -9.66 6.75 -6.05
CA PHE A 336 -9.51 5.88 -4.89
C PHE A 336 -10.87 5.59 -4.27
N ASN A 337 -11.36 4.37 -4.41
CA ASN A 337 -12.65 3.92 -3.88
C ASN A 337 -12.51 3.00 -2.66
N GLY A 338 -11.29 2.60 -2.33
CA GLY A 338 -10.97 1.65 -1.26
C GLY A 338 -10.90 2.28 0.12
N LYS A 339 -10.24 1.57 1.03
CA LYS A 339 -9.97 2.02 2.40
C LYS A 339 -8.48 2.15 2.64
N MET A 340 -8.07 3.31 3.14
CA MET A 340 -6.71 3.54 3.62
C MET A 340 -6.72 3.57 5.14
N ASN A 341 -5.99 2.64 5.78
CA ASN A 341 -6.08 2.41 7.22
C ASN A 341 -4.71 2.54 7.91
N PHE A 342 -4.59 3.52 8.81
CA PHE A 342 -3.41 3.76 9.64
C PHE A 342 -3.68 3.43 11.13
N GLN A 343 -4.73 2.70 11.45
CA GLN A 343 -5.12 2.43 12.83
C GLN A 343 -3.96 1.88 13.67
N GLY A 344 -3.68 2.53 14.80
CA GLY A 344 -2.62 2.12 15.73
C GLY A 344 -1.20 2.30 15.20
N ALA A 345 -1.01 2.98 14.06
CA ALA A 345 0.32 3.27 13.54
C ALA A 345 1.06 4.31 14.40
N ILE A 346 2.38 4.27 14.35
CA ILE A 346 3.27 5.26 14.99
C ILE A 346 4.04 5.99 13.89
N ILE A 347 3.82 7.30 13.78
CA ILE A 347 4.54 8.17 12.85
C ILE A 347 5.64 8.88 13.65
N SER A 348 6.89 8.58 13.33
CA SER A 348 8.07 9.09 14.05
C SER A 348 8.29 10.58 13.83
N ALA A 349 9.03 11.23 14.74
CA ALA A 349 9.20 12.69 14.77
C ALA A 349 9.85 13.30 13.50
N LYS A 350 10.61 12.52 12.76
CA LYS A 350 11.25 12.95 11.50
C LYS A 350 10.46 12.60 10.25
N SER A 351 9.34 11.89 10.40
CA SER A 351 8.59 11.32 9.28
C SER A 351 7.45 12.23 8.83
N ILE A 352 7.20 12.23 7.53
CA ILE A 352 6.04 12.89 6.92
C ILE A 352 5.17 11.82 6.26
N VAL A 353 3.93 11.71 6.70
CA VAL A 353 2.91 10.94 5.98
C VAL A 353 2.11 11.92 5.14
N ARG A 354 2.31 11.87 3.84
CA ARG A 354 1.64 12.76 2.89
C ARG A 354 0.63 11.98 2.06
N VAL A 355 -0.63 12.42 2.10
CA VAL A 355 -1.72 11.92 1.26
C VAL A 355 -2.21 13.07 0.40
N PHE A 356 -2.15 12.92 -0.94
CA PHE A 356 -2.41 14.05 -1.81
C PHE A 356 -2.95 13.66 -3.20
N ASN A 357 -3.71 14.59 -3.80
CA ASN A 357 -4.30 14.45 -5.14
C ASN A 357 -5.08 13.13 -5.32
N LEU A 358 -5.98 12.83 -4.37
CA LEU A 358 -6.90 11.69 -4.43
C LEU A 358 -8.32 12.16 -4.75
N ASN A 359 -8.93 11.56 -5.76
CA ASN A 359 -10.27 11.85 -6.27
C ASN A 359 -10.46 13.31 -6.71
N ASN A 360 -11.62 13.61 -7.28
CA ASN A 360 -12.03 14.94 -7.70
C ASN A 360 -13.08 15.53 -6.74
N PRO A 361 -13.20 16.86 -6.64
CA PRO A 361 -14.19 17.52 -5.77
C PRO A 361 -15.63 17.07 -6.03
N GLY A 362 -15.96 16.72 -7.28
CA GLY A 362 -17.31 16.28 -7.69
C GLY A 362 -17.63 14.80 -7.41
N SER A 363 -16.65 13.98 -7.06
CA SER A 363 -16.80 12.53 -6.85
C SER A 363 -15.99 12.05 -5.65
N PRO A 364 -16.31 12.49 -4.42
CA PRO A 364 -15.61 12.01 -3.24
C PRO A 364 -15.91 10.52 -3.02
N ALA A 365 -14.87 9.71 -2.93
CA ALA A 365 -14.99 8.26 -2.76
C ALA A 365 -13.88 7.71 -1.85
N GLY A 366 -14.07 6.49 -1.32
CA GLY A 366 -13.12 5.85 -0.42
C GLY A 366 -13.12 6.40 1.01
N GLU A 367 -12.36 5.74 1.87
CA GLU A 367 -12.24 6.09 3.29
C GLU A 367 -10.78 6.18 3.71
N ILE A 368 -10.44 7.14 4.58
CA ILE A 368 -9.11 7.24 5.23
C ILE A 368 -9.29 7.22 6.74
N LYS A 369 -8.56 6.33 7.40
CA LYS A 369 -8.68 6.11 8.85
C LYS A 369 -7.34 6.26 9.56
N PHE A 370 -7.24 7.29 10.41
CA PHE A 370 -6.13 7.54 11.33
C PHE A 370 -6.55 7.32 12.80
N SER A 371 -7.30 6.25 13.08
CA SER A 371 -7.78 5.99 14.45
C SER A 371 -6.68 5.46 15.35
N ASN A 372 -6.58 5.99 16.58
CA ASN A 372 -5.60 5.56 17.59
C ASN A 372 -4.13 5.65 17.09
N VAL A 373 -3.83 6.58 16.19
CA VAL A 373 -2.48 6.82 15.66
C VAL A 373 -1.67 7.70 16.62
N ILE A 374 -0.39 7.42 16.76
CA ILE A 374 0.53 8.31 17.46
C ILE A 374 1.32 9.11 16.42
N VAL A 375 0.98 10.40 16.26
CA VAL A 375 1.65 11.31 15.33
C VAL A 375 2.69 12.10 16.08
N ARG A 376 3.97 11.79 15.89
CA ARG A 376 5.11 12.58 16.39
C ARG A 376 5.71 13.47 15.32
N GLY A 377 5.58 13.09 14.05
CA GLY A 377 5.99 13.80 12.85
C GLY A 377 4.88 14.66 12.26
N LEU A 378 4.78 14.65 10.94
CA LEU A 378 3.79 15.43 10.19
C LEU A 378 2.84 14.49 9.43
N VAL A 379 1.55 14.74 9.54
CA VAL A 379 0.53 14.23 8.61
C VAL A 379 0.07 15.38 7.73
N ASP A 380 0.29 15.29 6.43
CA ASP A 380 -0.02 16.31 5.43
C ASP A 380 -1.08 15.76 4.46
N VAL A 381 -2.27 16.35 4.45
CA VAL A 381 -3.40 15.89 3.62
C VAL A 381 -3.85 17.04 2.72
N LYS A 382 -3.63 16.90 1.40
CA LYS A 382 -3.88 17.96 0.42
C LYS A 382 -4.59 17.45 -0.84
N ASN A 383 -5.58 18.19 -1.32
CA ASN A 383 -6.37 17.83 -2.51
C ASN A 383 -6.95 16.41 -2.41
N VAL A 384 -7.50 16.07 -1.25
CA VAL A 384 -8.05 14.73 -0.96
C VAL A 384 -9.57 14.83 -0.81
N TYR A 385 -10.29 14.20 -1.72
CA TYR A 385 -11.75 14.19 -1.77
C TYR A 385 -12.27 12.78 -1.51
N VAL A 386 -12.48 12.46 -0.24
CA VAL A 386 -12.94 11.13 0.23
C VAL A 386 -14.33 11.21 0.83
N SER A 387 -15.03 10.08 0.89
CA SER A 387 -16.35 10.00 1.50
C SER A 387 -16.29 10.05 3.03
N LYS A 388 -15.18 9.60 3.61
CA LYS A 388 -14.98 9.56 5.05
C LYS A 388 -13.51 9.67 5.44
N ILE A 389 -13.25 10.53 6.45
CA ILE A 389 -11.95 10.61 7.12
C ILE A 389 -12.14 10.66 8.63
N THR A 390 -11.32 9.91 9.38
CA THR A 390 -11.39 9.84 10.85
C THR A 390 -10.02 9.92 11.49
N PHE A 391 -9.93 10.66 12.61
CA PHE A 391 -8.75 10.79 13.47
C PHE A 391 -9.09 10.49 14.94
N ASP A 392 -10.12 9.69 15.19
CA ASP A 392 -10.59 9.36 16.53
C ASP A 392 -9.50 8.66 17.37
N GLY A 393 -9.35 9.04 18.61
CA GLY A 393 -8.35 8.49 19.53
C GLY A 393 -6.89 8.78 19.15
N THR A 394 -6.64 9.61 18.13
CA THR A 394 -5.28 9.96 17.67
C THR A 394 -4.60 10.91 18.63
N ILE A 395 -3.34 10.63 18.98
CA ILE A 395 -2.48 11.45 19.83
C ILE A 395 -1.49 12.20 18.94
N VAL A 396 -1.53 13.55 18.97
CA VAL A 396 -0.68 14.39 18.13
C VAL A 396 0.29 15.20 18.99
N SER A 397 1.56 14.81 18.96
CA SER A 397 2.67 15.63 19.48
C SER A 397 3.42 16.38 18.37
N GLY A 398 3.33 15.89 17.13
CA GLY A 398 3.76 16.60 15.92
C GLY A 398 2.70 17.55 15.37
N ASN A 399 2.40 17.47 14.07
CA ASN A 399 1.43 18.34 13.42
C ASN A 399 0.54 17.57 12.43
N ILE A 400 -0.67 18.09 12.22
CA ILE A 400 -1.55 17.70 11.11
C ILE A 400 -1.78 18.96 10.27
N GLN A 401 -1.52 18.89 8.96
CA GLN A 401 -1.78 19.95 8.00
C GLN A 401 -2.82 19.51 6.98
N ASP A 402 -3.69 20.44 6.61
CA ASP A 402 -4.72 20.23 5.60
C ASP A 402 -4.92 21.49 4.74
N ASP A 403 -5.50 21.31 3.55
CA ASP A 403 -5.92 22.36 2.64
C ASP A 403 -7.44 22.58 2.60
N ASN A 404 -8.16 21.96 3.51
CA ASN A 404 -9.61 21.98 3.61
C ASN A 404 -10.38 21.09 2.60
N SER A 405 -9.72 20.35 1.75
CA SER A 405 -10.35 19.53 0.71
C SER A 405 -11.26 18.43 1.26
N PHE A 406 -10.94 17.84 2.39
CA PHE A 406 -11.69 16.72 2.99
C PHE A 406 -12.69 17.12 4.09
N ARG A 407 -12.98 18.40 4.29
CA ARG A 407 -13.87 18.85 5.38
C ARG A 407 -15.25 18.21 5.36
N SER A 408 -15.80 17.99 4.18
CA SER A 408 -17.11 17.33 4.03
C SER A 408 -17.10 15.85 4.42
N ALA A 409 -15.93 15.23 4.47
CA ALA A 409 -15.72 13.83 4.81
C ALA A 409 -15.61 13.56 6.33
N ILE A 410 -15.57 14.61 7.16
CA ILE A 410 -15.49 14.47 8.61
C ILE A 410 -16.86 14.05 9.15
N VAL A 411 -16.93 12.85 9.72
CA VAL A 411 -18.19 12.24 10.17
C VAL A 411 -18.29 12.11 11.70
N ASP A 412 -17.20 12.33 12.44
CA ASP A 412 -17.17 12.21 13.88
C ASP A 412 -16.72 13.51 14.56
N ARG A 413 -17.24 13.71 15.78
CA ARG A 413 -16.98 14.92 16.57
C ARG A 413 -15.53 15.01 17.06
N ASP A 414 -14.91 13.88 17.40
CA ASP A 414 -13.56 13.85 17.98
C ASP A 414 -12.51 14.20 16.93
N THR A 415 -12.70 13.73 15.69
CA THR A 415 -11.91 14.20 14.53
C THR A 415 -12.01 15.71 14.33
N ALA A 416 -13.24 16.27 14.32
CA ALA A 416 -13.41 17.72 14.15
C ALA A 416 -12.75 18.51 15.29
N ARG A 417 -12.85 18.01 16.54
CA ARG A 417 -12.22 18.62 17.71
C ARG A 417 -10.69 18.59 17.62
N LEU A 418 -10.11 17.44 17.22
CA LEU A 418 -8.67 17.30 17.04
C LEU A 418 -8.14 18.28 16.01
N LEU A 419 -8.73 18.30 14.82
CA LEU A 419 -8.32 19.19 13.71
C LEU A 419 -8.48 20.66 14.08
N LYS A 420 -9.53 21.03 14.83
CA LYS A 420 -9.69 22.38 15.39
C LYS A 420 -8.51 22.74 16.31
N HIS A 421 -8.11 21.83 17.17
CA HIS A 421 -6.98 22.03 18.09
C HIS A 421 -5.68 22.21 17.30
N GLU A 422 -5.40 21.35 16.33
CA GLU A 422 -4.19 21.42 15.50
C GLU A 422 -4.15 22.71 14.65
N ALA A 423 -5.28 23.14 14.07
CA ALA A 423 -5.36 24.40 13.36
C ALA A 423 -5.07 25.61 14.27
N ARG A 424 -5.51 25.60 15.52
CA ARG A 424 -5.18 26.65 16.51
C ARG A 424 -3.69 26.65 16.88
N LYS A 425 -3.08 25.47 17.03
CA LYS A 425 -1.65 25.29 17.36
C LYS A 425 -0.74 25.98 16.34
N ILE A 426 -1.14 25.98 15.05
CA ILE A 426 -0.40 26.65 13.97
C ILE A 426 -0.94 28.06 13.64
N ASN A 427 -1.79 28.64 14.51
CA ASN A 427 -2.44 29.93 14.33
C ASN A 427 -3.31 30.06 13.06
N ASN A 428 -3.79 28.96 12.50
CA ASN A 428 -4.74 28.98 11.38
C ASN A 428 -6.18 29.13 11.91
N ILE A 429 -6.55 30.38 12.24
CA ILE A 429 -7.83 30.71 12.84
C ILE A 429 -9.00 30.35 11.92
N ILE A 430 -8.85 30.54 10.60
CA ILE A 430 -9.91 30.30 9.60
C ILE A 430 -10.26 28.80 9.58
N SER A 431 -9.26 27.92 9.50
CA SER A 431 -9.49 26.47 9.56
C SER A 431 -10.07 26.05 10.91
N ALA A 432 -9.57 26.60 12.02
CA ALA A 432 -10.07 26.30 13.35
C ALA A 432 -11.55 26.64 13.52
N LEU A 433 -12.02 27.77 12.92
CA LEU A 433 -13.43 28.16 12.94
C LEU A 433 -14.32 27.21 12.14
N SER A 434 -13.83 26.78 10.97
CA SER A 434 -14.59 25.83 10.15
C SER A 434 -14.69 24.44 10.81
N TYR A 435 -13.62 23.96 11.45
CA TYR A 435 -13.69 22.72 12.24
C TYR A 435 -14.59 22.86 13.47
N ASN A 436 -14.60 24.01 14.12
CA ASN A 436 -15.53 24.30 15.20
C ASN A 436 -16.99 24.22 14.74
N LYS A 437 -17.30 24.74 13.54
CA LYS A 437 -18.63 24.63 12.96
C LYS A 437 -19.03 23.16 12.74
N ILE A 438 -18.13 22.35 12.17
CA ILE A 438 -18.37 20.91 11.95
C ILE A 438 -18.57 20.19 13.30
N GLU A 439 -17.70 20.44 14.29
CA GLU A 439 -17.83 19.86 15.65
C GLU A 439 -19.19 20.16 16.27
N MET A 440 -19.64 21.44 16.22
CA MET A 440 -20.90 21.86 16.81
C MET A 440 -22.10 21.27 16.06
N LYS A 441 -22.03 21.18 14.72
CA LYS A 441 -23.06 20.54 13.91
C LYS A 441 -23.20 19.05 14.28
N LEU A 442 -22.11 18.30 14.29
CA LEU A 442 -22.10 16.87 14.64
C LEU A 442 -22.56 16.65 16.08
N HIS A 443 -22.22 17.56 16.99
CA HIS A 443 -22.74 17.51 18.37
C HIS A 443 -24.25 17.72 18.42
N ALA A 444 -24.78 18.72 17.71
CA ALA A 444 -26.21 19.00 17.66
C ALA A 444 -27.02 17.83 17.03
N ASP A 445 -26.47 17.20 15.98
CA ASP A 445 -27.12 16.09 15.29
C ASP A 445 -27.15 14.80 16.14
N ASN A 446 -26.21 14.64 17.08
CA ASN A 446 -26.14 13.50 18.00
C ASN A 446 -26.84 13.75 19.35
N LEU A 447 -27.36 14.98 19.60
CA LEU A 447 -28.07 15.27 20.84
C LEU A 447 -29.51 14.75 20.78
N SER A 448 -29.90 14.03 21.84
CA SER A 448 -31.29 13.65 22.05
C SER A 448 -32.14 14.89 22.36
N ILE A 449 -33.35 14.94 21.79
CA ILE A 449 -34.35 15.99 22.06
C ILE A 449 -34.64 16.12 23.56
N TRP A 450 -34.48 15.08 24.35
CA TRP A 450 -34.65 15.10 25.80
C TRP A 450 -33.65 16.01 26.53
N LYS A 451 -32.51 16.38 25.90
CA LYS A 451 -31.59 17.43 26.36
C LYS A 451 -31.96 18.78 25.75
N PHE A 452 -33.22 19.17 25.95
CA PHE A 452 -33.81 20.34 25.27
C PHE A 452 -33.00 21.62 25.46
N THR A 453 -32.44 21.88 26.62
CA THR A 453 -31.64 23.09 26.90
C THR A 453 -30.39 23.15 26.02
N ASP A 454 -29.61 22.08 25.94
CA ASP A 454 -28.37 22.02 25.17
C ASP A 454 -28.68 22.03 23.66
N TRP A 455 -29.70 21.26 23.26
CA TRP A 455 -30.16 21.23 21.88
C TRP A 455 -30.64 22.57 21.40
N SER A 456 -31.49 23.28 22.18
CA SER A 456 -32.01 24.59 21.83
C SER A 456 -30.91 25.64 21.75
N MET A 457 -29.96 25.65 22.68
CA MET A 457 -28.79 26.53 22.63
C MET A 457 -27.95 26.32 21.38
N LEU A 458 -27.69 25.08 20.98
CA LEU A 458 -26.93 24.79 19.75
C LEU A 458 -27.69 25.16 18.49
N LYS A 459 -29.01 24.91 18.45
CA LYS A 459 -29.86 25.32 17.32
C LYS A 459 -29.98 26.84 17.22
N LEU A 460 -30.12 27.50 18.33
CA LEU A 460 -30.15 28.98 18.38
C LEU A 460 -28.79 29.56 17.88
N ASN A 461 -27.68 28.98 18.28
CA ASN A 461 -26.35 29.35 17.80
C ASN A 461 -26.17 29.07 16.30
N GLN A 462 -26.73 27.95 15.79
CA GLN A 462 -26.77 27.66 14.36
C GLN A 462 -27.53 28.71 13.58
N ILE A 463 -28.76 29.04 14.04
CA ILE A 463 -29.65 29.98 13.35
C ILE A 463 -29.13 31.41 13.45
N SER A 464 -28.55 31.79 14.60
CA SER A 464 -28.15 33.19 14.84
C SER A 464 -26.87 33.62 14.14
N ASN A 465 -25.84 32.74 14.05
CA ASN A 465 -24.54 33.13 13.46
C ASN A 465 -23.79 32.00 12.78
N ASN A 466 -24.50 30.89 12.48
CA ASN A 466 -23.93 29.70 11.87
C ASN A 466 -22.69 29.16 12.66
N TYR A 467 -22.86 29.01 13.98
CA TYR A 467 -21.80 28.60 14.95
C TYR A 467 -20.61 29.58 15.00
N GLY A 468 -20.89 30.88 14.83
CA GLY A 468 -19.89 31.92 14.89
C GLY A 468 -19.02 32.04 13.64
N SER A 469 -19.44 31.49 12.52
CA SER A 469 -18.70 31.53 11.26
C SER A 469 -19.10 32.65 10.32
N ASN A 470 -20.22 33.35 10.58
CA ASN A 470 -20.74 34.39 9.68
C ASN A 470 -21.39 35.53 10.45
N TRP A 471 -20.73 36.70 10.49
CA TRP A 471 -21.22 37.88 11.17
C TRP A 471 -22.41 38.56 10.44
N LEU A 472 -22.45 38.49 9.08
CA LEU A 472 -23.57 38.99 8.30
C LEU A 472 -24.84 38.21 8.60
N TRP A 473 -24.74 36.89 8.78
CA TRP A 473 -25.85 36.05 9.21
C TRP A 473 -26.35 36.45 10.60
N GLY A 474 -25.41 36.78 11.52
CA GLY A 474 -25.73 37.29 12.84
C GLY A 474 -26.48 38.63 12.81
N ALA A 475 -26.02 39.56 11.99
CA ALA A 475 -26.69 40.87 11.79
C ALA A 475 -28.11 40.68 11.18
N GLY A 476 -28.22 39.82 10.15
CA GLY A 476 -29.51 39.49 9.55
C GLY A 476 -30.49 38.87 10.55
N PHE A 477 -30.04 37.92 11.35
CA PHE A 477 -30.83 37.31 12.43
C PHE A 477 -31.31 38.38 13.43
N THR A 478 -30.40 39.27 13.86
CA THR A 478 -30.72 40.33 14.82
C THR A 478 -31.81 41.25 14.30
N ILE A 479 -31.70 41.74 13.06
CA ILE A 479 -32.65 42.62 12.42
C ILE A 479 -34.01 41.89 12.24
N THR A 480 -34.00 40.65 11.77
CA THR A 480 -35.22 39.86 11.55
C THR A 480 -35.95 39.58 12.87
N CYS A 481 -35.24 39.18 13.93
CA CYS A 481 -35.81 38.97 15.25
C CYS A 481 -36.36 40.29 15.83
N ALA A 482 -35.64 41.40 15.68
CA ALA A 482 -36.08 42.70 16.14
C ALA A 482 -37.37 43.13 15.43
N LEU A 483 -37.43 43.01 14.10
CA LEU A 483 -38.60 43.37 13.31
C LEU A 483 -39.81 42.50 13.67
N PHE A 484 -39.60 41.17 13.83
CA PHE A 484 -40.65 40.25 14.22
C PHE A 484 -41.18 40.55 15.64
N CYS A 485 -40.30 40.75 16.62
CA CYS A 485 -40.69 41.06 17.99
C CYS A 485 -41.35 42.46 18.06
N TYR A 486 -40.87 43.44 17.30
CA TYR A 486 -41.48 44.75 17.22
C TYR A 486 -42.89 44.68 16.62
N SER A 487 -43.10 43.91 15.56
CA SER A 487 -44.42 43.70 14.97
C SER A 487 -45.39 43.06 15.98
N ILE A 488 -44.96 42.04 16.74
CA ILE A 488 -45.79 41.44 17.80
C ILE A 488 -46.05 42.45 18.93
N PHE A 489 -45.04 43.24 19.30
CA PHE A 489 -45.16 44.29 20.31
C PHE A 489 -46.23 45.32 19.90
N THR A 490 -46.16 45.85 18.69
CA THR A 490 -47.16 46.82 18.17
C THR A 490 -48.56 46.23 18.13
N LEU A 491 -48.68 44.95 17.72
CA LEU A 491 -49.96 44.23 17.74
C LEU A 491 -50.52 44.03 19.13
N SER A 492 -49.66 43.67 20.10
CA SER A 492 -50.08 43.50 21.49
C SER A 492 -50.54 44.77 22.16
N ILE A 493 -50.07 45.90 21.67
CA ILE A 493 -50.46 47.23 22.15
C ILE A 493 -51.77 47.74 21.48
N PHE A 494 -51.91 47.57 20.16
CA PHE A 494 -53.07 48.02 19.42
C PHE A 494 -54.22 46.98 19.39
N GLY A 495 -54.01 45.77 19.84
CA GLY A 495 -55.00 44.69 19.89
C GLY A 495 -55.24 44.02 18.53
N PHE A 496 -55.85 42.82 18.58
CA PHE A 496 -56.11 41.99 17.37
C PHE A 496 -57.12 42.65 16.39
N GLY A 497 -57.90 43.62 16.82
CA GLY A 497 -58.82 44.35 15.94
C GLY A 497 -58.14 45.09 14.77
N PHE A 498 -56.88 45.38 14.92
CA PHE A 498 -56.09 46.08 13.89
C PHE A 498 -55.73 45.19 12.68
N PHE A 499 -55.80 43.84 12.84
CA PHE A 499 -55.52 42.91 11.74
C PHE A 499 -56.69 42.73 10.74
N TRP A 500 -57.88 43.06 11.12
CA TRP A 500 -59.07 42.80 10.32
C TRP A 500 -59.57 44.04 9.52
N GLU A 501 -58.96 45.19 9.72
CA GLU A 501 -59.20 46.35 8.89
C GLU A 501 -58.17 46.44 7.78
N ASP A 502 -58.51 46.83 6.56
CA ASP A 502 -57.69 46.91 5.34
C ASP A 502 -56.42 47.80 5.47
N ASN A 503 -56.03 48.18 6.63
CA ASN A 503 -54.93 49.07 6.96
C ASN A 503 -53.62 48.37 7.32
N TRP A 504 -53.55 47.06 7.15
CA TRP A 504 -52.32 46.32 7.39
C TRP A 504 -51.14 46.74 6.52
N SER A 505 -51.41 47.16 5.27
CA SER A 505 -50.45 47.75 4.35
C SER A 505 -49.85 49.07 4.81
N PHE A 506 -50.57 49.83 5.68
CA PHE A 506 -50.14 51.13 6.22
C PHE A 506 -49.04 50.99 7.29
N LEU A 507 -48.99 49.92 8.06
CA LEU A 507 -48.02 49.75 9.13
C LEU A 507 -46.58 49.80 8.63
N TYR A 508 -46.27 49.12 7.54
CA TYR A 508 -44.93 49.09 6.97
C TYR A 508 -44.64 50.27 5.99
N THR A 509 -45.64 51.01 5.57
CA THR A 509 -45.50 52.19 4.71
C THR A 509 -45.41 53.46 5.51
N ASP A 510 -45.77 53.44 6.79
CA ASP A 510 -45.77 54.66 7.64
C ASP A 510 -44.33 54.88 8.20
N SER A 511 -43.86 56.14 8.03
CA SER A 511 -42.56 56.57 8.58
C SER A 511 -42.48 56.43 10.11
N LYS A 512 -43.64 56.59 10.80
CA LYS A 512 -43.74 56.39 12.26
C LYS A 512 -43.49 54.97 12.72
N PHE A 513 -43.87 53.97 11.89
CA PHE A 513 -43.54 52.57 12.17
C PHE A 513 -42.02 52.34 12.22
N TRP A 514 -41.31 52.84 11.23
CA TRP A 514 -39.87 52.70 11.16
C TRP A 514 -39.14 53.51 12.23
N ALA A 515 -39.62 54.73 12.56
CA ALA A 515 -39.08 55.49 13.68
C ALA A 515 -39.25 54.72 15.02
N GLY A 516 -40.44 54.14 15.22
CA GLY A 516 -40.72 53.27 16.36
C GLY A 516 -39.85 52.00 16.40
N PHE A 517 -39.64 51.38 15.22
CA PHE A 517 -38.74 50.22 15.08
C PHE A 517 -37.28 50.55 15.45
N ILE A 518 -36.74 51.67 15.00
CA ILE A 518 -35.39 52.11 15.37
C ILE A 518 -35.27 52.33 16.87
N ASN A 519 -36.26 52.99 17.48
CA ASN A 519 -36.29 53.17 18.93
C ASN A 519 -36.44 51.83 19.69
N TYR A 520 -37.23 50.90 19.16
CA TYR A 520 -37.34 49.55 19.74
C TYR A 520 -36.04 48.77 19.60
N PHE A 521 -35.36 48.88 18.47
CA PHE A 521 -34.08 48.21 18.23
C PHE A 521 -32.99 48.72 19.17
N TRP A 522 -33.01 50.00 19.53
CA TRP A 522 -32.05 50.61 20.44
C TRP A 522 -32.25 50.08 21.85
N LEU A 523 -31.25 49.32 22.36
CA LEU A 523 -31.35 48.59 23.63
C LEU A 523 -31.69 49.48 24.85
N PRO A 524 -31.13 50.71 25.02
CA PRO A 524 -31.41 51.59 26.15
C PRO A 524 -32.85 52.14 26.19
N THR A 525 -33.60 52.09 25.09
CA THR A 525 -34.96 52.63 25.05
C THR A 525 -35.88 51.85 25.98
N GLY A 526 -36.48 52.55 26.96
CA GLY A 526 -37.36 51.96 27.95
C GLY A 526 -38.78 51.70 27.42
N PHE A 527 -39.51 50.80 28.05
CA PHE A 527 -40.90 50.48 27.71
C PHE A 527 -41.79 51.73 27.73
N ASN A 528 -41.68 52.59 28.75
CA ASN A 528 -42.45 53.82 28.90
C ASN A 528 -42.16 54.85 27.80
N GLU A 529 -40.98 54.87 27.25
CA GLU A 529 -40.62 55.78 26.13
C GLU A 529 -41.29 55.36 24.83
N LEU A 530 -41.40 54.07 24.57
CA LEU A 530 -42.07 53.51 23.40
C LEU A 530 -43.59 53.67 23.45
N THR A 531 -44.15 53.75 24.66
CA THR A 531 -45.60 53.89 24.88
C THR A 531 -46.06 55.33 25.06
N LYS A 532 -45.17 56.30 25.31
CA LYS A 532 -45.50 57.75 25.51
C LYS A 532 -46.08 58.44 24.31
N ASN A 533 -45.85 57.99 23.10
CA ASN A 533 -46.31 58.61 21.85
C ASN A 533 -47.64 58.07 21.32
N GLY A 534 -48.28 57.22 22.05
CA GLY A 534 -49.61 56.71 21.68
C GLY A 534 -50.28 56.14 22.89
N VAL A 535 -51.27 56.75 23.37
CA VAL A 535 -52.24 56.32 24.33
C VAL A 535 -52.39 54.81 24.36
N VAL A 536 -51.58 54.07 25.19
CA VAL A 536 -51.82 52.68 25.35
C VAL A 536 -51.72 52.32 26.82
N GLN A 537 -52.79 51.92 27.38
CA GLN A 537 -52.89 51.10 28.51
C GLN A 537 -52.37 49.67 28.09
N GLY A 538 -51.06 49.53 28.05
CA GLY A 538 -50.42 48.26 27.64
C GLY A 538 -50.77 47.18 28.67
N GLY A 539 -51.65 46.28 28.29
CA GLY A 539 -51.88 45.07 29.02
C GLY A 539 -50.57 44.29 29.21
N GLY A 540 -50.47 43.42 30.21
CA GLY A 540 -49.24 42.68 30.53
C GLY A 540 -48.57 41.93 29.36
N ALA A 541 -49.32 41.63 28.29
CA ALA A 541 -48.81 41.03 27.06
C ALA A 541 -47.78 41.93 26.31
N GLY A 542 -47.99 43.25 26.26
CA GLY A 542 -47.04 44.18 25.66
C GLY A 542 -45.71 44.26 26.42
N GLY A 543 -45.74 44.21 27.74
CA GLY A 543 -44.56 44.16 28.58
C GLY A 543 -43.72 42.89 28.39
N VAL A 544 -44.38 41.74 28.27
CA VAL A 544 -43.73 40.46 28.05
C VAL A 544 -43.04 40.41 26.68
N THR A 545 -43.76 40.83 25.59
CA THR A 545 -43.20 40.85 24.24
C THR A 545 -42.04 41.87 24.11
N TYR A 546 -42.08 42.96 24.83
CA TYR A 546 -40.97 43.90 24.91
C TYR A 546 -39.73 43.27 25.53
N ILE A 547 -39.83 42.59 26.69
CA ILE A 547 -38.71 41.98 27.38
C ILE A 547 -38.10 40.85 26.53
N ILE A 548 -38.92 39.97 25.97
CA ILE A 548 -38.46 38.90 25.10
C ILE A 548 -37.70 39.46 23.88
N GLY A 549 -38.25 40.49 23.25
CA GLY A 549 -37.63 41.12 22.09
C GLY A 549 -36.28 41.76 22.43
N LYS A 550 -36.18 42.47 23.55
CA LYS A 550 -34.90 43.06 23.99
C LYS A 550 -33.84 41.99 24.29
N ILE A 551 -34.23 40.85 24.89
CA ILE A 551 -33.34 39.73 25.13
C ILE A 551 -32.83 39.16 23.79
N LEU A 552 -33.70 38.94 22.82
CA LEU A 552 -33.35 38.41 21.50
C LEU A 552 -32.45 39.38 20.71
N ILE A 553 -32.73 40.70 20.75
CA ILE A 553 -31.88 41.72 20.14
C ILE A 553 -30.48 41.72 20.79
N ALA A 554 -30.41 41.76 22.13
CA ALA A 554 -29.15 41.75 22.86
C ALA A 554 -28.32 40.49 22.52
N TYR A 555 -28.99 39.33 22.48
CA TYR A 555 -28.37 38.07 22.08
C TYR A 555 -27.84 38.13 20.63
N GLY A 556 -28.66 38.62 19.69
CA GLY A 556 -28.26 38.75 18.29
C GLY A 556 -27.07 39.71 18.09
N ILE A 557 -27.04 40.84 18.77
CA ILE A 557 -25.91 41.79 18.77
C ILE A 557 -24.67 41.08 19.32
N TYR A 558 -24.79 40.38 20.47
CA TYR A 558 -23.68 39.62 21.03
C TYR A 558 -23.13 38.60 20.04
N GLN A 559 -23.99 37.82 19.37
CA GLN A 559 -23.59 36.81 18.39
C GLN A 559 -22.91 37.44 17.15
N THR A 560 -23.39 38.61 16.70
CA THR A 560 -22.77 39.36 15.59
C THR A 560 -21.36 39.82 15.97
N VAL A 561 -21.19 40.43 17.15
CA VAL A 561 -19.90 40.90 17.65
C VAL A 561 -18.95 39.70 17.90
N ALA A 562 -19.46 38.58 18.47
CA ALA A 562 -18.69 37.40 18.71
C ALA A 562 -18.18 36.76 17.40
N ALA A 563 -19.00 36.74 16.34
CA ALA A 563 -18.58 36.26 15.02
C ALA A 563 -17.57 37.24 14.36
N PHE A 564 -17.76 38.55 14.51
CA PHE A 564 -16.84 39.56 13.96
C PHE A 564 -15.45 39.50 14.62
N ARG A 565 -15.38 39.41 15.94
CA ARG A 565 -14.11 39.33 16.71
C ARG A 565 -13.20 38.14 16.31
N LYS A 566 -13.74 37.10 15.69
CA LYS A 566 -12.97 35.95 15.27
C LYS A 566 -12.17 36.21 13.99
N TYR A 567 -12.49 37.29 13.26
CA TYR A 567 -11.78 37.68 12.04
C TYR A 567 -10.81 38.87 12.25
N VAL A 568 -10.83 39.47 13.41
CA VAL A 568 -9.90 40.48 13.90
C VAL A 568 -8.96 39.90 14.90
#